data_eb9efd14a39bd6d5b16b3c565ffd0216
#
_entry.id   eb9efd14a39bd6d5b16b3c565ffd0216
#
_cell.length_a   1.000
_cell.length_b   1.000
_cell.length_c   1.000
_cell.angle_alpha   90.00
_cell.angle_beta   90.00
_cell.angle_gamma   90.00
#
_symmetry.space_group_name_H-M   'P 1'
#
loop_
_entity.id
_entity.type
_entity.pdbx_description
1 polymer ?
#
loop_
_entity_poly.entity_id
_entity_poly.type
_entity_poly.pdbx_seq_one_letter_code
_entity_poly.pdbx_strand_id
1 'polypeptide(L)'
;MTKRFPTPDYHFSYRIPPVSGNTINGLGETSPRRARQVFHGSGARKLEWVALEMFFGLTMPLHIFIRNALNRWELRKADGPLARKRTPVPDSAEMSKQIKSIAKQAGAGAVGITPMTEDALFEGQTADYQTAIVIALPQDYETMKAVTTVKAAAETVDTYRDVSRIVMALAAHIRSLGWRARAYGESADLLHIPLAINAGIGQLGKH
;
A
#
# COMPACT_ATOMS: atom_id res chain seq x y z
N MET A 1 10.36 7.68 29.55
CA MET A 1 9.47 7.71 28.39
C MET A 1 9.90 8.85 27.50
N THR A 2 10.61 8.58 26.42
CA THR A 2 10.95 9.59 25.40
C THR A 2 9.65 10.04 24.75
N LYS A 3 9.34 11.33 24.84
CA LYS A 3 8.24 11.92 24.11
C LYS A 3 8.47 11.71 22.63
N ARG A 4 7.67 10.86 21.99
CA ARG A 4 7.73 10.54 20.56
C ARG A 4 6.84 11.44 19.73
N PHE A 5 6.47 12.58 20.27
CA PHE A 5 5.75 13.55 19.49
C PHE A 5 6.72 14.30 18.59
N PRO A 6 6.25 14.68 17.40
CA PRO A 6 6.98 15.61 16.58
C PRO A 6 7.44 16.79 17.44
N THR A 7 8.56 17.32 17.05
CA THR A 7 9.05 18.59 17.60
C THR A 7 7.98 19.67 17.44
N PRO A 8 8.06 20.78 18.19
CA PRO A 8 7.14 21.90 18.04
C PRO A 8 6.95 22.37 16.60
N ASP A 9 7.91 22.11 15.73
CA ASP A 9 7.87 22.47 14.31
C ASP A 9 6.79 21.71 13.51
N TYR A 10 6.27 20.61 14.04
CA TYR A 10 5.14 19.86 13.49
C TYR A 10 3.77 20.36 13.97
N HIS A 11 3.73 21.32 14.84
CA HIS A 11 2.47 21.91 15.29
C HIS A 11 1.97 22.95 14.31
N PHE A 12 0.92 22.61 13.59
CA PHE A 12 0.26 23.49 12.63
C PHE A 12 -0.13 24.87 13.18
N SER A 13 -0.32 24.97 14.49
CA SER A 13 -0.80 26.19 15.11
C SER A 13 0.27 27.26 15.32
N TYR A 14 1.56 26.94 15.16
CA TYR A 14 2.59 27.83 15.67
C TYR A 14 3.56 28.40 14.67
N ARG A 15 3.90 27.67 13.63
CA ARG A 15 4.89 28.12 12.65
C ARG A 15 4.67 27.51 11.29
N ILE A 16 4.65 28.36 10.30
CA ILE A 16 4.94 27.96 8.94
C ILE A 16 6.46 27.70 8.90
N PRO A 17 6.91 26.49 8.57
CA PRO A 17 8.34 26.23 8.50
C PRO A 17 8.99 27.15 7.46
N PRO A 18 10.20 27.66 7.70
CA PRO A 18 10.89 28.55 6.77
C PRO A 18 11.25 27.87 5.46
N VAL A 19 11.13 26.55 5.40
CA VAL A 19 11.41 25.74 4.22
C VAL A 19 10.10 25.14 3.72
N SER A 20 9.81 25.32 2.43
CA SER A 20 8.63 24.77 1.79
C SER A 20 8.62 23.25 1.84
N GLY A 21 7.44 22.64 1.93
CA GLY A 21 7.24 21.19 1.83
C GLY A 21 7.79 20.54 0.56
N ASN A 22 8.14 21.34 -0.44
CA ASN A 22 8.75 20.91 -1.69
C ASN A 22 10.29 20.83 -1.63
N THR A 23 10.89 21.22 -0.53
CA THR A 23 12.34 21.21 -0.34
C THR A 23 12.70 20.11 0.64
N ILE A 24 13.40 19.10 0.20
CA ILE A 24 13.93 17.95 0.97
C ILE A 24 13.01 17.57 2.13
N ASN A 25 12.04 16.70 1.89
CA ASN A 25 11.00 16.22 2.84
C ASN A 25 10.15 17.32 3.50
N GLY A 26 10.33 18.58 3.15
CA GLY A 26 9.49 19.69 3.54
C GLY A 26 9.58 20.15 4.99
N LEU A 27 10.53 19.66 5.75
CA LEU A 27 10.64 19.92 7.18
C LEU A 27 12.02 20.51 7.56
N GLY A 28 12.75 21.06 6.60
CA GLY A 28 14.11 21.55 6.82
C GLY A 28 15.14 20.43 6.99
N GLU A 29 14.80 19.20 6.66
CA GLU A 29 15.72 18.07 6.71
C GLU A 29 16.76 18.17 5.59
N THR A 30 17.98 17.80 5.89
CA THR A 30 19.12 17.88 4.96
C THR A 30 19.37 16.59 4.20
N SER A 31 18.69 15.51 4.58
CA SER A 31 18.79 14.21 3.93
C SER A 31 17.41 13.56 3.79
N PRO A 32 17.16 12.81 2.72
CA PRO A 32 15.96 12.02 2.57
C PRO A 32 15.84 10.98 3.69
N ARG A 33 14.65 10.75 4.19
CA ARG A 33 14.35 9.66 5.11
C ARG A 33 13.16 8.86 4.62
N ARG A 34 13.12 7.58 4.99
CA ARG A 34 11.97 6.73 4.70
C ARG A 34 10.79 7.10 5.58
N ALA A 35 9.59 6.94 5.04
CA ALA A 35 8.37 7.13 5.78
C ALA A 35 8.26 6.14 6.95
N ARG A 36 7.63 6.59 8.04
CA ARG A 36 7.25 5.73 9.17
C ARG A 36 5.77 5.42 9.13
N GLN A 37 5.42 4.21 9.51
CA GLN A 37 4.04 3.80 9.57
C GLN A 37 3.34 4.45 10.77
N VAL A 38 2.28 5.22 10.49
CA VAL A 38 1.51 5.93 11.53
C VAL A 38 0.41 5.04 12.10
N PHE A 39 -0.23 4.21 11.27
CA PHE A 39 -1.33 3.34 11.64
C PHE A 39 -1.03 1.87 11.36
N HIS A 40 -1.81 0.99 12.00
CA HIS A 40 -1.85 -0.44 11.70
C HIS A 40 -0.51 -1.16 11.85
N GLY A 41 0.38 -0.63 12.66
CA GLY A 41 1.62 -1.31 13.01
C GLY A 41 1.34 -2.57 13.83
N SER A 42 2.03 -3.65 13.55
CA SER A 42 1.93 -4.91 14.29
C SER A 42 3.30 -5.44 14.69
N GLY A 43 3.34 -6.25 15.74
CA GLY A 43 4.56 -6.90 16.21
C GLY A 43 5.56 -5.93 16.85
N ALA A 44 6.83 -6.00 16.45
CA ALA A 44 7.91 -5.18 16.99
C ALA A 44 7.78 -3.69 16.63
N ARG A 45 6.91 -3.33 15.72
CA ARG A 45 6.63 -1.95 15.32
C ARG A 45 5.71 -1.30 16.33
N LYS A 46 6.26 -0.51 17.20
CA LYS A 46 5.47 0.31 18.12
C LYS A 46 4.97 1.53 17.36
N LEU A 47 3.66 1.66 17.27
CA LEU A 47 3.02 2.85 16.75
C LEU A 47 3.34 4.05 17.65
N GLU A 48 3.62 5.17 17.04
CA GLU A 48 3.84 6.42 17.78
C GLU A 48 2.53 6.95 18.37
N TRP A 49 1.40 6.64 17.74
CA TRP A 49 0.08 7.21 18.01
C TRP A 49 -0.92 6.14 18.47
N VAL A 50 -0.61 5.43 19.53
CA VAL A 50 -1.48 4.36 20.06
C VAL A 50 -2.89 4.84 20.36
N ALA A 51 -3.05 6.07 20.89
CA ALA A 51 -4.37 6.63 21.18
C ALA A 51 -5.22 6.82 19.91
N LEU A 52 -4.59 7.18 18.79
CA LEU A 52 -5.26 7.35 17.51
C LEU A 52 -5.70 6.00 16.93
N GLU A 53 -4.87 4.97 17.04
CA GLU A 53 -5.23 3.61 16.64
C GLU A 53 -6.41 3.07 17.44
N MET A 54 -6.39 3.29 18.76
CA MET A 54 -7.50 2.93 19.64
C MET A 54 -8.79 3.67 19.26
N PHE A 55 -8.70 4.97 18.97
CA PHE A 55 -9.84 5.76 18.54
C PHE A 55 -10.47 5.18 17.26
N PHE A 56 -9.65 4.86 16.26
CA PHE A 56 -10.16 4.20 15.05
C PHE A 56 -10.82 2.86 15.32
N GLY A 57 -10.20 2.03 16.17
CA GLY A 57 -10.78 0.74 16.54
C GLY A 57 -12.13 0.86 17.26
N LEU A 58 -12.25 1.82 18.18
CA LEU A 58 -13.45 2.03 18.99
C LEU A 58 -14.60 2.71 18.22
N THR A 59 -14.26 3.56 17.25
CA THR A 59 -15.27 4.30 16.46
C THR A 59 -15.70 3.58 15.18
N MET A 60 -14.98 2.52 14.78
CA MET A 60 -15.31 1.76 13.58
C MET A 60 -16.59 0.96 13.76
N PRO A 61 -17.60 1.08 12.86
CA PRO A 61 -18.78 0.25 12.90
C PRO A 61 -18.44 -1.24 12.83
N LEU A 62 -19.11 -2.06 13.64
CA LEU A 62 -18.81 -3.48 13.80
C LEU A 62 -18.75 -4.25 12.47
N HIS A 63 -19.69 -4.00 11.56
CA HIS A 63 -19.72 -4.67 10.25
C HIS A 63 -18.52 -4.29 9.37
N ILE A 64 -18.01 -3.06 9.45
CA ILE A 64 -16.79 -2.62 8.76
C ILE A 64 -15.57 -3.27 9.39
N PHE A 65 -15.53 -3.31 10.72
CA PHE A 65 -14.46 -3.99 11.46
C PHE A 65 -14.36 -5.48 11.06
N ILE A 66 -15.50 -6.19 10.99
CA ILE A 66 -15.53 -7.60 10.57
C ILE A 66 -15.02 -7.76 9.13
N ARG A 67 -15.44 -6.92 8.18
CA ARG A 67 -14.97 -6.96 6.78
C ARG A 67 -13.46 -6.76 6.70
N ASN A 68 -12.94 -5.78 7.44
CA ASN A 68 -11.51 -5.51 7.51
C ASN A 68 -10.72 -6.66 8.13
N ALA A 69 -11.24 -7.26 9.21
CA ALA A 69 -10.65 -8.43 9.84
C ALA A 69 -10.60 -9.64 8.90
N LEU A 70 -11.67 -9.87 8.12
CA LEU A 70 -11.71 -10.92 7.09
C LEU A 70 -10.70 -10.68 5.99
N ASN A 71 -10.56 -9.44 5.49
CA ASN A 71 -9.55 -9.09 4.50
C ASN A 71 -8.13 -9.39 5.01
N ARG A 72 -7.82 -8.98 6.23
CA ARG A 72 -6.52 -9.27 6.87
C ARG A 72 -6.29 -10.76 7.07
N TRP A 73 -7.33 -11.52 7.37
CA TRP A 73 -7.24 -12.96 7.49
C TRP A 73 -6.95 -13.62 6.12
N GLU A 74 -7.61 -13.19 5.05
CA GLU A 74 -7.35 -13.64 3.69
C GLU A 74 -5.89 -13.33 3.28
N LEU A 75 -5.38 -12.13 3.59
CA LEU A 75 -4.00 -11.71 3.28
C LEU A 75 -2.91 -12.52 4.00
N ARG A 76 -3.23 -13.35 4.99
CA ARG A 76 -2.27 -14.32 5.54
C ARG A 76 -1.78 -15.33 4.50
N LYS A 77 -2.51 -15.48 3.40
CA LYS A 77 -2.16 -16.33 2.25
C LYS A 77 -1.39 -15.56 1.16
N ALA A 78 -0.88 -14.37 1.45
CA ALA A 78 -0.14 -13.53 0.52
C ALA A 78 1.12 -14.22 -0.04
N ASP A 79 1.74 -15.05 0.77
CA ASP A 79 2.77 -16.00 0.36
C ASP A 79 2.17 -17.37 0.07
N GLY A 80 2.93 -18.23 -0.62
CA GLY A 80 2.51 -19.58 -0.91
C GLY A 80 3.58 -20.40 -1.61
N PRO A 81 3.30 -21.66 -1.87
CA PRO A 81 4.27 -22.58 -2.47
C PRO A 81 4.68 -22.11 -3.86
N LEU A 82 5.93 -22.40 -4.18
CA LEU A 82 6.53 -22.14 -5.47
C LEU A 82 6.51 -23.44 -6.31
N ALA A 83 6.17 -23.35 -7.59
CA ALA A 83 6.27 -24.48 -8.47
C ALA A 83 7.74 -24.96 -8.60
N ARG A 84 7.93 -26.26 -8.65
CA ARG A 84 9.28 -26.88 -8.72
C ARG A 84 10.03 -26.51 -10.00
N LYS A 85 9.31 -26.40 -11.11
CA LYS A 85 9.87 -26.05 -12.41
C LYS A 85 9.61 -24.58 -12.71
N ARG A 86 10.66 -23.84 -13.04
CA ARG A 86 10.57 -22.46 -13.47
C ARG A 86 10.26 -22.40 -14.95
N THR A 87 9.22 -21.68 -15.32
CA THR A 87 8.89 -21.38 -16.72
C THR A 87 9.88 -20.35 -17.25
N PRO A 88 10.58 -20.61 -18.36
CA PRO A 88 11.45 -19.63 -18.97
C PRO A 88 10.69 -18.36 -19.40
N VAL A 89 11.34 -17.23 -19.30
CA VAL A 89 10.84 -15.93 -19.79
C VAL A 89 11.79 -15.42 -20.88
N PRO A 90 11.62 -15.87 -22.10
CA PRO A 90 12.51 -15.47 -23.21
C PRO A 90 12.34 -13.99 -23.59
N ASP A 91 11.15 -13.45 -23.41
CA ASP A 91 10.81 -12.04 -23.65
C ASP A 91 10.11 -11.44 -22.44
N SER A 92 10.80 -10.50 -21.78
CA SER A 92 10.29 -9.79 -20.61
C SER A 92 9.15 -8.81 -20.95
N ALA A 93 9.14 -8.26 -22.17
CA ALA A 93 8.09 -7.35 -22.63
C ALA A 93 6.78 -8.11 -22.86
N GLU A 94 6.86 -9.29 -23.47
CA GLU A 94 5.69 -10.15 -23.67
C GLU A 94 5.16 -10.68 -22.34
N MET A 95 6.03 -11.13 -21.44
CA MET A 95 5.62 -11.52 -20.09
C MET A 95 4.93 -10.38 -19.34
N SER A 96 5.44 -9.15 -19.47
CA SER A 96 4.83 -7.95 -18.86
C SER A 96 3.43 -7.70 -19.40
N LYS A 97 3.19 -7.88 -20.69
CA LYS A 97 1.86 -7.79 -21.31
C LYS A 97 0.92 -8.86 -20.77
N GLN A 98 1.39 -10.10 -20.69
CA GLN A 98 0.60 -11.22 -20.15
C GLN A 98 0.19 -10.98 -18.69
N ILE A 99 1.12 -10.57 -17.84
CA ILE A 99 0.85 -10.23 -16.44
C ILE A 99 -0.16 -9.10 -16.32
N LYS A 100 -0.01 -8.04 -17.11
CA LYS A 100 -0.98 -6.92 -17.16
C LYS A 100 -2.36 -7.39 -17.62
N SER A 101 -2.42 -8.26 -18.63
CA SER A 101 -3.68 -8.83 -19.12
C SER A 101 -4.39 -9.66 -18.05
N ILE A 102 -3.66 -10.53 -17.35
CA ILE A 102 -4.20 -11.36 -16.26
C ILE A 102 -4.75 -10.48 -15.13
N ALA A 103 -4.01 -9.44 -14.72
CA ALA A 103 -4.48 -8.52 -13.69
C ALA A 103 -5.75 -7.77 -14.13
N LYS A 104 -5.81 -7.33 -15.38
CA LYS A 104 -7.01 -6.71 -15.97
C LYS A 104 -8.21 -7.65 -15.99
N GLN A 105 -8.00 -8.90 -16.40
CA GLN A 105 -9.06 -9.94 -16.43
C GLN A 105 -9.55 -10.25 -15.00
N ALA A 106 -8.67 -10.14 -14.00
CA ALA A 106 -9.02 -10.28 -12.60
C ALA A 106 -9.76 -9.07 -12.01
N GLY A 107 -9.92 -7.98 -12.78
CA GLY A 107 -10.69 -6.80 -12.39
C GLY A 107 -9.86 -5.56 -12.08
N ALA A 108 -8.54 -5.56 -12.31
CA ALA A 108 -7.73 -4.36 -12.10
C ALA A 108 -8.14 -3.21 -13.03
N GLY A 109 -8.40 -2.03 -12.49
CA GLY A 109 -8.69 -0.82 -13.26
C GLY A 109 -7.46 -0.31 -14.01
N ALA A 110 -6.30 -0.24 -13.35
CA ALA A 110 -5.02 0.06 -13.98
C ALA A 110 -3.94 -0.90 -13.46
N VAL A 111 -2.91 -1.15 -14.29
CA VAL A 111 -1.79 -2.04 -13.94
C VAL A 111 -0.49 -1.45 -14.47
N GLY A 112 0.49 -1.32 -13.60
CA GLY A 112 1.84 -0.90 -13.95
C GLY A 112 2.90 -1.85 -13.41
N ILE A 113 4.08 -1.83 -13.99
CA ILE A 113 5.23 -2.62 -13.56
C ILE A 113 6.41 -1.67 -13.44
N THR A 114 7.12 -1.72 -12.34
CA THR A 114 8.27 -0.85 -12.06
C THR A 114 9.33 -1.61 -11.25
N PRO A 115 10.60 -1.22 -11.29
CA PRO A 115 11.56 -1.70 -10.31
C PRO A 115 11.10 -1.35 -8.89
N MET A 116 11.45 -2.22 -7.94
CA MET A 116 11.28 -1.91 -6.53
C MET A 116 12.34 -0.89 -6.12
N THR A 117 11.93 0.17 -5.41
CA THR A 117 12.82 1.21 -4.92
C THR A 117 12.79 1.27 -3.39
N GLU A 118 13.91 1.62 -2.79
CA GLU A 118 14.03 1.67 -1.33
C GLU A 118 13.20 2.75 -0.67
N ASP A 119 12.97 3.86 -1.36
CA ASP A 119 12.13 4.98 -0.91
C ASP A 119 10.65 4.61 -0.81
N ALA A 120 10.24 3.55 -1.50
CA ALA A 120 8.90 2.98 -1.35
C ALA A 120 8.73 2.09 -0.10
N LEU A 121 9.81 1.78 0.62
CA LEU A 121 9.74 0.96 1.83
C LEU A 121 9.64 1.84 3.09
N PHE A 122 8.85 1.41 4.06
CA PHE A 122 8.86 2.04 5.38
C PHE A 122 10.22 1.87 6.06
N GLU A 123 10.52 2.77 7.00
CA GLU A 123 11.74 2.73 7.81
C GLU A 123 11.92 1.37 8.47
N GLY A 124 13.12 0.78 8.36
CA GLY A 124 13.44 -0.54 8.91
C GLY A 124 12.88 -1.72 8.11
N GLN A 125 12.24 -1.48 6.96
CA GLN A 125 11.79 -2.55 6.08
C GLN A 125 12.77 -2.83 4.96
N THR A 126 12.82 -4.10 4.55
CA THR A 126 13.56 -4.56 3.38
C THR A 126 12.64 -5.35 2.48
N ALA A 127 12.91 -5.37 1.19
CA ALA A 127 12.22 -6.23 0.23
C ALA A 127 13.23 -7.01 -0.60
N ASP A 128 13.04 -8.33 -0.63
CA ASP A 128 13.87 -9.24 -1.45
C ASP A 128 13.39 -9.32 -2.91
N TYR A 129 12.53 -8.40 -3.32
CA TYR A 129 11.93 -8.39 -4.65
C TYR A 129 12.46 -7.20 -5.45
N GLN A 130 12.88 -7.48 -6.69
CA GLN A 130 13.43 -6.46 -7.58
C GLN A 130 12.37 -5.70 -8.39
N THR A 131 11.17 -6.28 -8.49
CA THR A 131 10.09 -5.76 -9.34
C THR A 131 8.81 -5.65 -8.56
N ALA A 132 8.13 -4.53 -8.70
CA ALA A 132 6.79 -4.29 -8.21
C ALA A 132 5.78 -4.30 -9.37
N ILE A 133 4.70 -5.05 -9.20
CA ILE A 133 3.51 -5.00 -10.06
C ILE A 133 2.46 -4.27 -9.26
N VAL A 134 2.06 -3.10 -9.74
CA VAL A 134 1.13 -2.22 -9.05
C VAL A 134 -0.20 -2.27 -9.76
N ILE A 135 -1.27 -2.42 -9.00
CA ILE A 135 -2.63 -2.34 -9.52
C ILE A 135 -3.39 -1.20 -8.84
N ALA A 136 -4.33 -0.61 -9.57
CA ALA A 136 -5.28 0.36 -9.02
C ALA A 136 -6.71 -0.05 -9.37
N LEU A 137 -7.60 0.12 -8.41
CA LEU A 137 -9.04 0.00 -8.58
C LEU A 137 -9.70 1.36 -8.32
N PRO A 138 -10.65 1.77 -9.16
CA PRO A 138 -11.49 2.92 -8.84
C PRO A 138 -12.47 2.54 -7.72
N GLN A 139 -12.70 3.45 -6.78
CA GLN A 139 -13.83 3.39 -5.88
C GLN A 139 -15.07 3.97 -6.54
N ASP A 140 -16.26 3.57 -6.08
CA ASP A 140 -17.51 4.12 -6.59
C ASP A 140 -17.61 5.62 -6.28
N TYR A 141 -17.60 6.43 -7.33
CA TYR A 141 -17.55 7.89 -7.22
C TYR A 141 -18.75 8.46 -6.44
N GLU A 142 -19.95 7.98 -6.71
CA GLU A 142 -21.17 8.51 -6.07
C GLU A 142 -21.21 8.17 -4.58
N THR A 143 -20.70 7.02 -4.21
CA THR A 143 -20.55 6.64 -2.81
C THR A 143 -19.45 7.46 -2.11
N MET A 144 -18.31 7.63 -2.76
CA MET A 144 -17.17 8.38 -2.20
C MET A 144 -17.40 9.89 -2.14
N LYS A 145 -18.27 10.44 -2.96
CA LYS A 145 -18.73 11.83 -2.89
C LYS A 145 -19.40 12.18 -1.55
N ALA A 146 -19.97 11.17 -0.88
CA ALA A 146 -20.54 11.29 0.46
C ALA A 146 -19.53 10.95 1.58
N VAL A 147 -18.26 11.26 1.37
CA VAL A 147 -17.18 11.05 2.35
C VAL A 147 -17.50 11.70 3.69
N THR A 148 -17.07 11.02 4.75
CA THR A 148 -17.40 11.00 6.17
C THR A 148 -18.62 10.16 6.54
N THR A 149 -19.26 9.47 5.59
CA THR A 149 -20.35 8.55 5.91
C THR A 149 -19.86 7.10 6.10
N VAL A 150 -20.63 6.32 6.87
CA VAL A 150 -20.38 4.87 7.03
C VAL A 150 -20.42 4.14 5.69
N LYS A 151 -21.24 4.62 4.74
CA LYS A 151 -21.33 4.04 3.39
C LYS A 151 -20.02 4.20 2.61
N ALA A 152 -19.41 5.39 2.66
CA ALA A 152 -18.10 5.63 2.02
C ALA A 152 -16.98 4.81 2.70
N ALA A 153 -17.02 4.66 4.02
CA ALA A 153 -16.08 3.79 4.73
C ALA A 153 -16.25 2.31 4.34
N ALA A 154 -17.47 1.85 4.13
CA ALA A 154 -17.73 0.48 3.66
C ALA A 154 -17.19 0.26 2.25
N GLU A 155 -17.40 1.19 1.33
CA GLU A 155 -16.86 1.17 -0.04
C GLU A 155 -15.33 1.06 -0.02
N THR A 156 -14.66 1.83 0.83
CA THR A 156 -13.20 1.77 0.97
C THR A 156 -12.74 0.38 1.39
N VAL A 157 -13.38 -0.23 2.38
CA VAL A 157 -12.99 -1.57 2.87
C VAL A 157 -13.31 -2.66 1.86
N ASP A 158 -14.42 -2.54 1.13
CA ASP A 158 -14.79 -3.48 0.08
C ASP A 158 -13.79 -3.39 -1.10
N THR A 159 -13.38 -2.18 -1.50
CA THR A 159 -12.32 -1.98 -2.50
C THR A 159 -10.98 -2.58 -2.05
N TYR A 160 -10.59 -2.42 -0.78
CA TYR A 160 -9.38 -3.07 -0.24
C TYR A 160 -9.43 -4.59 -0.36
N ARG A 161 -10.60 -5.18 -0.12
CA ARG A 161 -10.79 -6.62 -0.26
C ARG A 161 -10.66 -7.08 -1.71
N ASP A 162 -11.23 -6.34 -2.64
CA ASP A 162 -11.16 -6.66 -4.07
C ASP A 162 -9.72 -6.52 -4.58
N VAL A 163 -9.01 -5.45 -4.21
CA VAL A 163 -7.57 -5.33 -4.49
C VAL A 163 -6.80 -6.52 -3.94
N SER A 164 -7.05 -6.90 -2.68
CA SER A 164 -6.36 -8.03 -2.04
C SER A 164 -6.57 -9.33 -2.81
N ARG A 165 -7.77 -9.59 -3.29
CA ARG A 165 -8.08 -10.79 -4.10
C ARG A 165 -7.32 -10.80 -5.42
N ILE A 166 -7.28 -9.67 -6.10
CA ILE A 166 -6.58 -9.54 -7.39
C ILE A 166 -5.07 -9.76 -7.19
N VAL A 167 -4.45 -9.09 -6.22
CA VAL A 167 -2.99 -9.24 -5.99
C VAL A 167 -2.63 -10.64 -5.51
N MET A 168 -3.48 -11.29 -4.71
CA MET A 168 -3.27 -12.68 -4.29
C MET A 168 -3.36 -13.66 -5.46
N ALA A 169 -4.37 -13.50 -6.32
CA ALA A 169 -4.52 -14.33 -7.52
C ALA A 169 -3.33 -14.16 -8.47
N LEU A 170 -2.88 -12.92 -8.68
CA LEU A 170 -1.74 -12.61 -9.52
C LEU A 170 -0.44 -13.19 -8.95
N ALA A 171 -0.20 -13.02 -7.65
CA ALA A 171 0.97 -13.59 -6.99
C ALA A 171 0.96 -15.13 -7.04
N ALA A 172 -0.21 -15.77 -6.86
CA ALA A 172 -0.36 -17.20 -6.98
C ALA A 172 -0.05 -17.68 -8.42
N HIS A 173 -0.52 -16.95 -9.43
CA HIS A 173 -0.21 -17.22 -10.83
C HIS A 173 1.31 -17.15 -11.08
N ILE A 174 1.99 -16.10 -10.63
CA ILE A 174 3.44 -15.96 -10.81
C ILE A 174 4.19 -17.11 -10.12
N ARG A 175 3.76 -17.50 -8.92
CA ARG A 175 4.35 -18.66 -8.22
C ARG A 175 4.10 -19.98 -8.96
N SER A 176 2.97 -20.13 -9.63
CA SER A 176 2.71 -21.32 -10.45
C SER A 176 3.64 -21.42 -11.69
N LEU A 177 4.19 -20.27 -12.12
CA LEU A 177 5.23 -20.22 -13.14
C LEU A 177 6.65 -20.49 -12.58
N GLY A 178 6.77 -20.74 -11.28
CA GLY A 178 8.05 -21.02 -10.63
C GLY A 178 8.86 -19.77 -10.26
N TRP A 179 8.25 -18.60 -10.23
CA TRP A 179 8.88 -17.34 -9.84
C TRP A 179 8.35 -16.87 -8.49
N ARG A 180 9.25 -16.38 -7.63
CA ARG A 180 8.84 -15.85 -6.31
C ARG A 180 7.96 -14.62 -6.49
N ALA A 181 6.82 -14.62 -5.80
CA ALA A 181 5.93 -13.48 -5.73
C ALA A 181 5.18 -13.45 -4.41
N ARG A 182 5.01 -12.26 -3.86
CA ARG A 182 4.22 -12.00 -2.65
C ARG A 182 3.18 -10.93 -2.94
N ALA A 183 1.97 -11.16 -2.46
CA ALA A 183 0.90 -10.17 -2.52
C ALA A 183 1.04 -9.14 -1.39
N TYR A 184 0.84 -7.88 -1.69
CA TYR A 184 0.76 -6.79 -0.74
C TYR A 184 -0.60 -6.12 -0.87
N GLY A 185 -1.37 -6.14 0.20
CA GLY A 185 -2.65 -5.43 0.31
C GLY A 185 -2.51 -4.09 1.02
N GLU A 186 -3.59 -3.60 1.62
CA GLU A 186 -3.64 -2.28 2.26
C GLU A 186 -2.66 -2.13 3.45
N SER A 187 -2.40 -3.21 4.18
CA SER A 187 -1.48 -3.23 5.34
C SER A 187 -0.10 -3.72 4.94
N ALA A 188 0.49 -3.12 3.92
CA ALA A 188 1.80 -3.50 3.41
C ALA A 188 2.96 -2.85 4.18
N ASP A 189 4.15 -3.41 4.01
CA ASP A 189 5.42 -2.90 4.54
C ASP A 189 6.03 -1.81 3.66
N LEU A 190 5.24 -1.29 2.71
CA LEU A 190 5.67 -0.36 1.67
C LEU A 190 4.59 0.66 1.33
N LEU A 191 5.01 1.74 0.70
CA LEU A 191 4.17 2.79 0.15
C LEU A 191 3.77 2.42 -1.28
N HIS A 192 2.48 2.29 -1.55
CA HIS A 192 1.97 1.97 -2.88
C HIS A 192 2.05 3.16 -3.85
N ILE A 193 1.85 4.38 -3.36
CA ILE A 193 1.74 5.58 -4.22
C ILE A 193 3.03 5.89 -4.99
N PRO A 194 4.23 5.92 -4.36
CA PRO A 194 5.47 6.11 -5.13
C PRO A 194 5.66 5.06 -6.23
N LEU A 195 5.35 3.80 -5.93
CA LEU A 195 5.43 2.72 -6.91
C LEU A 195 4.40 2.89 -8.04
N ALA A 196 3.20 3.38 -7.74
CA ALA A 196 2.17 3.64 -8.76
C ALA A 196 2.60 4.76 -9.71
N ILE A 197 3.23 5.82 -9.20
CA ILE A 197 3.79 6.92 -10.00
C ILE A 197 4.92 6.40 -10.89
N ASN A 198 5.87 5.67 -10.30
CA ASN A 198 7.01 5.09 -11.03
C ASN A 198 6.56 4.09 -12.10
N ALA A 199 5.46 3.39 -11.86
CA ALA A 199 4.85 2.46 -12.82
C ALA A 199 4.01 3.13 -13.91
N GLY A 200 3.87 4.47 -13.87
CA GLY A 200 3.12 5.26 -14.85
C GLY A 200 1.60 5.12 -14.73
N ILE A 201 1.07 4.71 -13.58
CA ILE A 201 -0.38 4.58 -13.37
C ILE A 201 -1.05 5.95 -13.25
N GLY A 202 -0.35 6.94 -12.67
CA GLY A 202 -0.88 8.27 -12.48
C GLY A 202 0.12 9.21 -11.84
N GLN A 203 -0.37 10.38 -11.43
CA GLN A 203 0.39 11.43 -10.75
C GLN A 203 -0.35 11.86 -9.50
N LEU A 204 0.38 12.40 -8.51
CA LEU A 204 -0.25 13.02 -7.35
C LEU A 204 -1.00 14.29 -7.75
N GLY A 205 -2.17 14.46 -7.17
CA GLY A 205 -2.88 15.73 -7.20
C GLY A 205 -2.21 16.80 -6.34
N LYS A 206 -2.90 17.93 -6.17
CA LYS A 206 -2.38 19.08 -5.39
C LYS A 206 -2.50 18.91 -3.86
N HIS A 207 -3.04 17.85 -3.41
CA HIS A 207 -3.31 17.59 -1.98
C HIS A 207 -2.82 16.23 -1.55
#